data_8c9387ef395c28178501116711b9cc71
#
_entry.id   8c9387ef395c28178501116711b9cc71
#
_cell.length_a   1.000
_cell.length_b   1.000
_cell.length_c   1.000
_cell.angle_alpha   90.00
_cell.angle_beta   90.00
_cell.angle_gamma   90.00
#
_symmetry.space_group_name_H-M   'P 1'
#
loop_
_entity.id
_entity.type
_entity.pdbx_description
1 polymer ?
#
loop_
_entity_poly.entity_id
_entity_poly.type
_entity_poly.pdbx_seq_one_letter_code
_entity_poly.pdbx_strand_id
1 'polypeptide(L)'
;PNLGYKKLSDLNGKTIGVSQGSSAKAAVEEYASANNLKFDYVQLGSFPELAVSLYAHRVDAFSVDKSILSGYESKKTKTLKEGFKTQEYGIASSKSNQELIDYTNDLIAKWQKDGSLQKLYDKYHLKPAKAEDK
;
A
#
# COMPACT_ATOMS: atom_id res chain seq x y z
N PRO A 1 -16.05 -9.02 -12.56
CA PRO A 1 -16.90 -7.98 -13.11
C PRO A 1 -16.38 -6.62 -12.64
N ASN A 2 -16.32 -5.64 -13.54
CA ASN A 2 -15.97 -4.28 -13.20
C ASN A 2 -17.14 -3.70 -12.39
N LEU A 3 -17.04 -3.68 -11.06
CA LEU A 3 -18.09 -3.20 -10.16
C LEU A 3 -18.25 -1.66 -10.21
N GLY A 4 -17.53 -0.98 -11.10
CA GLY A 4 -17.70 0.45 -11.36
C GLY A 4 -17.08 1.37 -10.30
N TYR A 5 -16.45 0.84 -9.24
CA TYR A 5 -15.81 1.64 -8.21
C TYR A 5 -14.67 2.49 -8.79
N LYS A 6 -14.69 3.79 -8.56
CA LYS A 6 -13.70 4.76 -9.07
C LYS A 6 -12.92 5.43 -7.96
N LYS A 7 -13.51 5.54 -6.77
CA LYS A 7 -12.98 6.21 -5.59
C LYS A 7 -13.33 5.43 -4.32
N LEU A 8 -12.64 5.73 -3.22
CA LEU A 8 -12.83 5.04 -1.94
C LEU A 8 -14.25 5.19 -1.38
N SER A 9 -14.89 6.34 -1.60
CA SER A 9 -16.26 6.55 -1.14
C SER A 9 -17.30 5.65 -1.83
N ASP A 10 -16.99 5.10 -3.00
CA ASP A 10 -17.87 4.15 -3.69
C ASP A 10 -17.93 2.78 -2.98
N LEU A 11 -16.99 2.55 -2.06
CA LEU A 11 -16.92 1.34 -1.23
C LEU A 11 -17.71 1.46 0.09
N ASN A 12 -18.43 2.54 0.32
CA ASN A 12 -19.23 2.70 1.54
C ASN A 12 -20.20 1.54 1.73
N GLY A 13 -20.22 0.93 2.91
CA GLY A 13 -21.02 -0.25 3.22
C GLY A 13 -20.51 -1.55 2.59
N LYS A 14 -19.25 -1.57 2.10
CA LYS A 14 -18.62 -2.72 1.45
C LYS A 14 -17.61 -3.41 2.38
N THR A 15 -17.25 -4.63 2.00
CA THR A 15 -16.29 -5.45 2.75
C THR A 15 -14.88 -5.23 2.24
N ILE A 16 -14.00 -4.79 3.14
CA ILE A 16 -12.58 -4.53 2.85
C ILE A 16 -11.72 -5.62 3.47
N GLY A 17 -10.93 -6.29 2.65
CA GLY A 17 -9.88 -7.21 3.10
C GLY A 17 -8.64 -6.44 3.58
N VAL A 18 -8.09 -6.84 4.71
CA VAL A 18 -6.85 -6.28 5.27
C VAL A 18 -5.95 -7.39 5.79
N SER A 19 -4.64 -7.19 5.75
CA SER A 19 -3.70 -8.16 6.30
C SER A 19 -3.69 -8.11 7.83
N GLN A 20 -3.78 -9.27 8.45
CA GLN A 20 -3.70 -9.40 9.91
C GLN A 20 -2.34 -8.90 10.42
N GLY A 21 -2.35 -8.14 11.51
CA GLY A 21 -1.13 -7.61 12.12
C GLY A 21 -0.48 -6.44 11.37
N SER A 22 -1.09 -5.98 10.25
CA SER A 22 -0.59 -4.82 9.51
C SER A 22 -1.24 -3.51 9.99
N SER A 23 -0.62 -2.39 9.66
CA SER A 23 -1.18 -1.04 9.87
C SER A 23 -2.36 -0.72 8.93
N ALA A 24 -2.62 -1.57 7.93
CA ALA A 24 -3.61 -1.31 6.89
C ALA A 24 -5.03 -1.15 7.47
N LYS A 25 -5.44 -1.99 8.44
CA LYS A 25 -6.77 -1.88 9.06
C LYS A 25 -6.94 -0.51 9.73
N ALA A 26 -6.00 -0.14 10.60
CA ALA A 26 -6.07 1.14 11.30
C ALA A 26 -6.09 2.34 10.33
N ALA A 27 -5.30 2.28 9.26
CA ALA A 27 -5.27 3.30 8.23
C ALA A 27 -6.60 3.43 7.49
N VAL A 28 -7.27 2.32 7.15
CA VAL A 28 -8.58 2.34 6.51
C VAL A 28 -9.66 2.84 7.47
N GLU A 29 -9.62 2.45 8.75
CA GLU A 29 -10.56 2.91 9.79
C GLU A 29 -10.44 4.41 10.02
N GLU A 30 -9.21 4.94 10.08
CA GLU A 30 -8.94 6.37 10.20
C GLU A 30 -9.50 7.14 8.99
N TYR A 31 -9.23 6.66 7.77
CA TYR A 31 -9.78 7.25 6.56
C TYR A 31 -11.32 7.22 6.54
N ALA A 32 -11.92 6.09 6.90
CA ALA A 32 -13.36 5.91 6.94
C ALA A 32 -14.01 6.90 7.93
N SER A 33 -13.46 7.01 9.13
CA SER A 33 -13.93 7.95 10.15
C SER A 33 -13.87 9.40 9.68
N ALA A 34 -12.74 9.80 9.09
CA ALA A 34 -12.55 11.17 8.59
C ALA A 34 -13.50 11.53 7.43
N ASN A 35 -14.03 10.55 6.71
CA ASN A 35 -14.89 10.74 5.53
C ASN A 35 -16.33 10.28 5.74
N ASN A 36 -16.74 9.96 6.97
CA ASN A 36 -18.08 9.45 7.32
C ASN A 36 -18.47 8.20 6.51
N LEU A 37 -17.50 7.29 6.27
CA LEU A 37 -17.70 6.02 5.60
C LEU A 37 -17.79 4.88 6.63
N LYS A 38 -18.45 3.80 6.22
CA LYS A 38 -18.53 2.56 7.00
C LYS A 38 -18.11 1.40 6.13
N PHE A 39 -17.22 0.57 6.65
CA PHE A 39 -16.74 -0.64 5.98
C PHE A 39 -16.87 -1.84 6.91
N ASP A 40 -17.16 -3.00 6.33
CA ASP A 40 -16.95 -4.27 7.00
C ASP A 40 -15.53 -4.77 6.73
N TYR A 41 -14.91 -5.49 7.65
CA TYR A 41 -13.53 -5.91 7.54
C TYR A 41 -13.36 -7.42 7.60
N VAL A 42 -12.57 -7.95 6.68
CA VAL A 42 -12.08 -9.33 6.72
C VAL A 42 -10.56 -9.29 6.87
N GLN A 43 -10.04 -9.88 7.95
CA GLN A 43 -8.61 -9.97 8.20
C GLN A 43 -8.09 -11.34 7.76
N LEU A 44 -7.07 -11.34 6.89
CA LEU A 44 -6.45 -12.56 6.36
C LEU A 44 -4.95 -12.56 6.65
N GLY A 45 -4.36 -13.76 6.70
CA GLY A 45 -2.98 -13.95 7.12
C GLY A 45 -1.94 -13.56 6.07
N SER A 46 -2.33 -13.46 4.80
CA SER A 46 -1.39 -13.19 3.71
C SER A 46 -2.01 -12.38 2.57
N PHE A 47 -1.15 -11.71 1.80
CA PHE A 47 -1.58 -10.96 0.61
C PHE A 47 -2.15 -11.87 -0.51
N PRO A 48 -1.61 -13.08 -0.77
CA PRO A 48 -2.25 -14.02 -1.70
C PRO A 48 -3.67 -14.38 -1.28
N GLU A 49 -3.94 -14.59 0.01
CA GLU A 49 -5.30 -14.88 0.50
C GLU A 49 -6.26 -13.71 0.26
N LEU A 50 -5.78 -12.46 0.43
CA LEU A 50 -6.56 -11.26 0.10
C LEU A 50 -6.93 -11.23 -1.38
N ALA A 51 -5.97 -11.51 -2.27
CA ALA A 51 -6.21 -11.56 -3.70
C ALA A 51 -7.22 -12.66 -4.08
N VAL A 52 -7.07 -13.86 -3.52
CA VAL A 52 -8.02 -14.97 -3.73
C VAL A 52 -9.41 -14.61 -3.23
N SER A 53 -9.51 -13.96 -2.07
CA SER A 53 -10.80 -13.52 -1.50
C SER A 53 -11.49 -12.46 -2.37
N LEU A 54 -10.72 -11.56 -2.98
CA LEU A 54 -11.24 -10.60 -3.96
C LEU A 54 -11.78 -11.32 -5.22
N TYR A 55 -11.02 -12.28 -5.77
CA TYR A 55 -11.46 -13.05 -6.92
C TYR A 55 -12.69 -13.91 -6.64
N ALA A 56 -12.82 -14.41 -5.41
CA ALA A 56 -13.96 -15.20 -4.95
C ALA A 56 -15.15 -14.34 -4.50
N HIS A 57 -15.08 -13.02 -4.65
CA HIS A 57 -16.10 -12.06 -4.19
C HIS A 57 -16.44 -12.16 -2.69
N ARG A 58 -15.50 -12.60 -1.87
CA ARG A 58 -15.64 -12.62 -0.40
C ARG A 58 -15.35 -11.24 0.21
N VAL A 59 -14.56 -10.45 -0.48
CA VAL A 59 -14.33 -9.04 -0.20
C VAL A 59 -14.57 -8.23 -1.47
N ASP A 60 -15.02 -6.98 -1.33
CA ASP A 60 -15.26 -6.08 -2.46
C ASP A 60 -13.96 -5.38 -2.90
N ALA A 61 -13.06 -5.14 -1.95
CA ALA A 61 -11.73 -4.60 -2.16
C ALA A 61 -10.78 -5.11 -1.09
N PHE A 62 -9.47 -4.93 -1.27
CA PHE A 62 -8.51 -5.08 -0.18
C PHE A 62 -7.53 -3.91 -0.15
N SER A 63 -7.02 -3.60 1.03
CA SER A 63 -6.10 -2.50 1.27
C SER A 63 -4.76 -3.02 1.76
N VAL A 64 -3.71 -2.65 1.05
CA VAL A 64 -2.31 -2.85 1.41
C VAL A 64 -1.48 -1.72 0.81
N ASP A 65 -0.20 -1.68 1.09
CA ASP A 65 0.69 -0.67 0.52
C ASP A 65 0.70 -0.72 -1.01
N LYS A 66 0.76 0.43 -1.64
CA LYS A 66 0.68 0.57 -3.10
C LYS A 66 1.78 -0.21 -3.82
N SER A 67 2.98 -0.30 -3.23
CA SER A 67 4.09 -1.09 -3.75
C SER A 67 3.75 -2.59 -3.84
N ILE A 68 2.95 -3.10 -2.89
CA ILE A 68 2.49 -4.49 -2.86
C ILE A 68 1.35 -4.69 -3.85
N LEU A 69 0.41 -3.73 -3.95
CA LEU A 69 -0.73 -3.80 -4.87
C LEU A 69 -0.30 -4.02 -6.32
N SER A 70 0.80 -3.41 -6.74
CA SER A 70 1.30 -3.54 -8.12
C SER A 70 1.58 -4.99 -8.53
N GLY A 71 1.93 -5.87 -7.57
CA GLY A 71 2.13 -7.30 -7.78
C GLY A 71 0.83 -8.11 -7.94
N TYR A 72 -0.32 -7.52 -7.64
CA TYR A 72 -1.64 -8.18 -7.70
C TYR A 72 -2.58 -7.56 -8.74
N GLU A 73 -2.10 -6.62 -9.52
CA GLU A 73 -2.87 -6.05 -10.63
C GLU A 73 -3.06 -7.07 -11.75
N SER A 74 -4.26 -7.12 -12.32
CA SER A 74 -4.60 -8.01 -13.41
C SER A 74 -5.67 -7.39 -14.31
N LYS A 75 -6.01 -8.06 -15.41
CA LYS A 75 -7.14 -7.65 -16.27
C LYS A 75 -8.50 -7.64 -15.53
N LYS A 76 -8.59 -8.33 -14.39
CA LYS A 76 -9.82 -8.46 -13.59
C LYS A 76 -9.84 -7.56 -12.36
N THR A 77 -8.73 -6.92 -12.02
CA THR A 77 -8.58 -6.07 -10.84
C THR A 77 -8.18 -4.65 -11.23
N LYS A 78 -8.41 -3.72 -10.36
CA LYS A 78 -8.06 -2.31 -10.54
C LYS A 78 -7.62 -1.72 -9.23
N THR A 79 -6.47 -1.07 -9.23
CA THR A 79 -6.05 -0.23 -8.11
C THR A 79 -6.74 1.14 -8.23
N LEU A 80 -7.39 1.57 -7.15
CA LEU A 80 -7.95 2.92 -7.09
C LEU A 80 -6.83 3.95 -7.09
N LYS A 81 -7.08 5.09 -7.73
CA LYS A 81 -6.07 6.17 -7.84
C LYS A 81 -5.82 6.87 -6.50
N GLU A 82 -6.84 6.90 -5.65
CA GLU A 82 -6.76 7.50 -4.33
C GLU A 82 -5.89 6.64 -3.43
N GLY A 83 -4.89 7.28 -2.82
CA GLY A 83 -4.10 6.73 -1.73
C GLY A 83 -4.39 7.51 -0.46
N PHE A 84 -4.16 6.89 0.67
CA PHE A 84 -4.29 7.51 1.99
C PHE A 84 -3.18 7.00 2.90
N LYS A 85 -2.77 7.81 3.85
CA LYS A 85 -1.73 7.52 4.85
C LYS A 85 -0.41 7.07 4.22
N THR A 86 0.36 8.03 3.75
CA THR A 86 1.72 7.82 3.25
C THR A 86 2.56 7.04 4.28
N GLN A 87 3.22 5.99 3.83
CA GLN A 87 4.10 5.16 4.65
C GLN A 87 5.56 5.50 4.33
N GLU A 88 6.36 5.74 5.37
CA GLU A 88 7.81 5.89 5.24
C GLU A 88 8.47 4.51 5.48
N TYR A 89 9.29 4.08 4.53
CA TYR A 89 10.07 2.86 4.66
C TYR A 89 11.50 3.19 5.04
N GLY A 90 12.03 2.46 6.00
CA GLY A 90 13.41 2.54 6.41
C GLY A 90 14.08 1.17 6.41
N ILE A 91 15.38 1.14 6.17
CA ILE A 91 16.18 -0.06 6.30
C ILE A 91 16.63 -0.16 7.75
N ALA A 92 16.40 -1.30 8.37
CA ALA A 92 16.81 -1.57 9.74
C ALA A 92 17.91 -2.63 9.78
N SER A 93 18.84 -2.48 10.70
CA SER A 93 19.88 -3.46 10.99
C SER A 93 20.07 -3.59 12.52
N SER A 94 20.81 -4.61 12.96
CA SER A 94 21.20 -4.69 14.37
C SER A 94 22.09 -3.50 14.74
N LYS A 95 22.00 -3.06 15.99
CA LYS A 95 22.81 -1.93 16.49
C LYS A 95 24.33 -2.14 16.35
N SER A 96 24.76 -3.39 16.29
CA SER A 96 26.16 -3.76 16.12
C SER A 96 26.65 -3.67 14.66
N ASN A 97 25.77 -3.40 13.69
CA ASN A 97 26.11 -3.37 12.28
C ASN A 97 25.91 -1.97 11.68
N GLN A 98 26.56 -0.98 12.29
CA GLN A 98 26.48 0.41 11.83
C GLN A 98 27.03 0.58 10.41
N GLU A 99 28.08 -0.14 10.07
CA GLU A 99 28.72 -0.11 8.77
C GLU A 99 27.74 -0.43 7.61
N LEU A 100 26.84 -1.38 7.82
CA LEU A 100 25.80 -1.71 6.85
C LEU A 100 24.80 -0.56 6.67
N ILE A 101 24.43 0.11 7.75
CA ILE A 101 23.51 1.27 7.68
C ILE A 101 24.17 2.42 6.95
N ASP A 102 25.43 2.73 7.25
CA ASP A 102 26.17 3.81 6.59
C ASP A 102 26.32 3.51 5.10
N TYR A 103 26.74 2.32 4.72
CA TYR A 103 26.83 1.89 3.32
C TYR A 103 25.49 2.02 2.60
N THR A 104 24.40 1.61 3.25
CA THR A 104 23.06 1.66 2.65
C THR A 104 22.58 3.09 2.44
N ASN A 105 22.83 3.96 3.41
CA ASN A 105 22.48 5.38 3.30
C ASN A 105 23.27 6.06 2.16
N ASP A 106 24.55 5.78 2.03
CA ASP A 106 25.39 6.30 0.94
C ASP A 106 24.89 5.80 -0.43
N LEU A 107 24.50 4.52 -0.50
CA LEU A 107 23.96 3.92 -1.72
C LEU A 107 22.63 4.57 -2.12
N ILE A 108 21.73 4.79 -1.18
CA ILE A 108 20.44 5.48 -1.42
C ILE A 108 20.70 6.91 -1.89
N ALA A 109 21.59 7.65 -1.23
CA ALA A 109 21.95 9.01 -1.62
C ALA A 109 22.54 9.07 -3.05
N LYS A 110 23.38 8.08 -3.40
CA LYS A 110 23.90 7.92 -4.77
C LYS A 110 22.76 7.68 -5.78
N TRP A 111 21.85 6.77 -5.48
CA TRP A 111 20.72 6.44 -6.37
C TRP A 111 19.70 7.58 -6.53
N GLN A 112 19.56 8.41 -5.50
CA GLN A 112 18.78 9.65 -5.60
C GLN A 112 19.44 10.63 -6.57
N LYS A 113 20.77 10.76 -6.47
CA LYS A 113 21.56 11.71 -7.28
C LYS A 113 21.68 11.29 -8.74
N ASP A 114 21.88 10.01 -9.03
CA ASP A 114 22.08 9.48 -10.39
C ASP A 114 20.77 9.10 -11.10
N GLY A 115 19.62 9.26 -10.44
CA GLY A 115 18.29 8.94 -10.98
C GLY A 115 17.92 7.46 -10.96
N SER A 116 18.77 6.57 -10.42
CA SER A 116 18.45 5.13 -10.33
C SER A 116 17.22 4.87 -9.47
N LEU A 117 17.06 5.60 -8.37
CA LEU A 117 15.90 5.48 -7.49
C LEU A 117 14.61 5.93 -8.20
N GLN A 118 14.68 7.01 -9.00
CA GLN A 118 13.53 7.48 -9.78
C GLN A 118 13.08 6.42 -10.80
N LYS A 119 14.02 5.74 -11.47
CA LYS A 119 13.68 4.63 -12.40
C LYS A 119 12.94 3.49 -11.70
N LEU A 120 13.29 3.20 -10.44
CA LEU A 120 12.56 2.20 -9.64
C LEU A 120 11.15 2.69 -9.30
N TYR A 121 10.98 3.95 -8.90
CA TYR A 121 9.65 4.51 -8.66
C TYR A 121 8.77 4.43 -9.90
N ASP A 122 9.29 4.81 -11.05
CA ASP A 122 8.56 4.76 -12.32
C ASP A 122 8.18 3.32 -12.69
N LYS A 123 9.13 2.38 -12.54
CA LYS A 123 8.91 0.94 -12.83
C LYS A 123 7.78 0.35 -11.99
N TYR A 124 7.68 0.73 -10.72
CA TYR A 124 6.68 0.19 -9.79
C TYR A 124 5.49 1.13 -9.59
N HIS A 125 5.35 2.17 -10.42
CA HIS A 125 4.28 3.18 -10.34
C HIS A 125 4.16 3.84 -8.96
N LEU A 126 5.29 4.03 -8.28
CA LEU A 126 5.38 4.68 -7.00
C LEU A 126 5.68 6.18 -7.19
N LYS A 127 5.34 6.95 -6.17
CA LYS A 127 5.72 8.37 -6.08
C LYS A 127 6.52 8.54 -4.79
N PRO A 128 7.66 9.25 -4.82
CA PRO A 128 8.33 9.62 -3.58
C PRO A 128 7.40 10.49 -2.75
N ALA A 129 7.44 10.33 -1.42
CA ALA A 129 6.74 11.22 -0.51
C ALA A 129 7.27 12.65 -0.71
N LYS A 130 6.38 13.62 -0.78
CA LYS A 130 6.76 15.03 -0.79
C LYS A 130 7.13 15.45 0.63
N ALA A 131 8.06 16.40 0.74
CA ALA A 131 8.44 16.95 2.04
C ALA A 131 7.26 17.58 2.82
N GLU A 132 6.18 17.92 2.13
CA GLU A 132 4.94 18.50 2.67
C GLU A 132 3.98 17.43 3.24
N ASP A 133 4.23 16.15 2.98
CA ASP A 133 3.40 15.03 3.47
C ASP A 133 3.84 14.53 4.87
N LYS A 134 4.72 15.30 5.57
CA LYS A 134 5.24 15.00 6.91
C LYS A 134 4.43 15.64 8.01
#